data_da6fc26dda79ce46e844ad81ba5679b2
#
_entry.id   da6fc26dda79ce46e844ad81ba5679b2
#
_cell.length_a   1.000
_cell.length_b   1.000
_cell.length_c   1.000
_cell.angle_alpha   90.00
_cell.angle_beta   90.00
_cell.angle_gamma   90.00
#
_symmetry.space_group_name_H-M   'P 1'
#
loop_
_entity.id
_entity.type
_entity.pdbx_description
1 polymer ?
#
loop_
_entity_poly.entity_id
_entity_poly.type
_entity_poly.pdbx_seq_one_letter_code
_entity_poly.pdbx_strand_id
1 'polypeptide(L)'
;LLFMLYRMYRMGLREFAGFMHDYWRGRGVELPVPSFGHLSDLFASLDITVRRKCVRAAERLNEGEPVTVIVDSTGLRFSHAGAWYEKKYGKKAERTPWRMMHLAMDAEGDVLAVEITDTGTGDSSGLDLLLPQVGKIDRLIADTAYYQIERNEQLLASGVVPVIPPKADAVDDAKQNRWHDQLVRYLKEKGQYAFQNKYGYGLRARVEAQFSRIKRCIGDTLLTRRIASQTQEGRAIANLINQWNAFGQARCVKKA
;
A
#
# COMPACT_ATOMS: atom_id res chain seq x y z
N LEU A 1 -13.23 1.11 14.03
CA LEU A 1 -13.80 -0.24 13.99
C LEU A 1 -14.85 -0.39 12.89
N LEU A 2 -15.95 0.40 12.88
CA LEU A 2 -17.05 0.26 11.91
C LEU A 2 -16.55 0.29 10.46
N PHE A 3 -15.63 1.21 10.10
CA PHE A 3 -15.11 1.27 8.74
C PHE A 3 -14.31 0.02 8.37
N MET A 4 -13.54 -0.53 9.29
CA MET A 4 -12.82 -1.80 9.06
C MET A 4 -13.81 -2.97 8.84
N LEU A 5 -14.86 -3.08 9.66
CA LEU A 5 -15.89 -4.10 9.51
C LEU A 5 -16.66 -3.91 8.20
N TYR A 6 -17.04 -2.67 7.86
CA TYR A 6 -17.66 -2.35 6.60
C TYR A 6 -16.81 -2.83 5.41
N ARG A 7 -15.51 -2.58 5.48
CA ARG A 7 -14.57 -3.01 4.44
C ARG A 7 -14.42 -4.54 4.36
N MET A 8 -14.44 -5.22 5.52
CA MET A 8 -14.36 -6.68 5.57
C MET A 8 -15.61 -7.37 5.01
N TYR A 9 -16.79 -6.89 5.40
CA TYR A 9 -18.05 -7.52 4.98
C TYR A 9 -18.48 -7.15 3.57
N ARG A 10 -17.99 -6.06 3.01
CA ARG A 10 -18.28 -5.59 1.65
C ARG A 10 -19.78 -5.43 1.36
N MET A 11 -20.55 -5.07 2.36
CA MET A 11 -21.98 -4.79 2.25
C MET A 11 -22.22 -3.37 1.75
N GLY A 12 -23.42 -3.08 1.22
CA GLY A 12 -23.89 -1.71 1.08
C GLY A 12 -24.00 -1.03 2.45
N LEU A 13 -23.87 0.30 2.51
CA LEU A 13 -23.92 1.01 3.80
C LEU A 13 -25.23 0.81 4.56
N ARG A 14 -26.33 0.65 3.84
CA ARG A 14 -27.66 0.46 4.45
C ARG A 14 -27.76 -0.93 5.08
N GLU A 15 -27.36 -1.95 4.34
CA GLU A 15 -27.32 -3.33 4.80
C GLU A 15 -26.33 -3.49 5.97
N PHE A 16 -25.17 -2.82 5.87
CA PHE A 16 -24.17 -2.81 6.91
C PHE A 16 -24.69 -2.17 8.21
N ALA A 17 -25.40 -1.05 8.13
CA ALA A 17 -26.00 -0.42 9.31
C ALA A 17 -27.00 -1.37 10.00
N GLY A 18 -27.86 -2.04 9.24
CA GLY A 18 -28.80 -3.05 9.76
C GLY A 18 -28.09 -4.24 10.40
N PHE A 19 -27.09 -4.80 9.69
CA PHE A 19 -26.28 -5.90 10.21
C PHE A 19 -25.59 -5.54 11.53
N MET A 20 -24.99 -4.37 11.61
CA MET A 20 -24.29 -3.92 12.84
C MET A 20 -25.25 -3.71 14.00
N HIS A 21 -26.46 -3.21 13.74
CA HIS A 21 -27.49 -3.08 14.76
C HIS A 21 -27.83 -4.43 15.38
N ASP A 22 -28.10 -5.44 14.55
CA ASP A 22 -28.46 -6.79 15.02
C ASP A 22 -27.26 -7.50 15.66
N TYR A 23 -26.07 -7.34 15.10
CA TYR A 23 -24.85 -7.91 15.68
C TYR A 23 -24.56 -7.36 17.08
N TRP A 24 -24.68 -6.05 17.29
CA TRP A 24 -24.45 -5.43 18.59
C TRP A 24 -25.53 -5.86 19.60
N ARG A 25 -26.79 -5.86 19.18
CA ARG A 25 -27.89 -6.36 20.01
C ARG A 25 -27.63 -7.82 20.47
N GLY A 26 -27.23 -8.69 19.56
CA GLY A 26 -26.89 -10.08 19.86
C GLY A 26 -25.68 -10.27 20.77
N ARG A 27 -24.81 -9.24 20.86
CA ARG A 27 -23.64 -9.22 21.75
C ARG A 27 -23.85 -8.45 23.04
N GLY A 28 -25.05 -7.93 23.29
CA GLY A 28 -25.34 -7.10 24.46
C GLY A 28 -24.59 -5.76 24.46
N VAL A 29 -24.22 -5.25 23.27
CA VAL A 29 -23.53 -3.95 23.14
C VAL A 29 -24.58 -2.85 22.98
N GLU A 30 -24.71 -1.99 23.99
CA GLU A 30 -25.69 -0.89 24.04
C GLU A 30 -25.15 0.40 23.39
N LEU A 31 -24.58 0.29 22.20
CA LEU A 31 -24.11 1.44 21.44
C LEU A 31 -25.00 1.67 20.21
N PRO A 32 -25.42 2.93 19.96
CA PRO A 32 -26.23 3.23 18.80
C PRO A 32 -25.39 3.05 17.50
N VAL A 33 -25.97 2.39 16.51
CA VAL A 33 -25.36 2.32 15.18
C VAL A 33 -25.78 3.57 14.40
N PRO A 34 -24.82 4.34 13.85
CA PRO A 34 -25.14 5.48 13.00
C PRO A 34 -25.96 5.08 11.77
N SER A 35 -26.83 5.95 11.29
CA SER A 35 -27.53 5.72 10.03
C SER A 35 -26.56 5.61 8.85
N PHE A 36 -26.99 5.00 7.76
CA PHE A 36 -26.12 4.83 6.57
C PHE A 36 -25.63 6.16 5.98
N GLY A 37 -26.43 7.24 6.06
CA GLY A 37 -26.02 8.58 5.66
C GLY A 37 -24.93 9.13 6.58
N HIS A 38 -25.14 9.03 7.89
CA HIS A 38 -24.15 9.45 8.88
C HIS A 38 -22.86 8.61 8.77
N LEU A 39 -22.95 7.29 8.52
CA LEU A 39 -21.75 6.46 8.26
C LEU A 39 -20.97 6.95 7.05
N SER A 40 -21.66 7.35 5.97
CA SER A 40 -21.00 7.90 4.78
C SER A 40 -20.22 9.19 5.09
N ASP A 41 -20.82 10.09 5.86
CA ASP A 41 -20.17 11.35 6.23
C ASP A 41 -19.06 11.13 7.25
N LEU A 42 -19.30 10.26 8.23
CA LEU A 42 -18.30 9.85 9.21
C LEU A 42 -17.06 9.25 8.52
N PHE A 43 -17.23 8.34 7.54
CA PHE A 43 -16.12 7.74 6.83
C PHE A 43 -15.32 8.76 5.99
N ALA A 44 -15.93 9.86 5.58
CA ALA A 44 -15.24 10.95 4.90
C ALA A 44 -14.48 11.89 5.85
N SER A 45 -14.95 12.03 7.11
CA SER A 45 -14.38 12.93 8.11
C SER A 45 -13.36 12.26 9.05
N LEU A 46 -13.27 10.94 9.04
CA LEU A 46 -12.28 10.22 9.85
C LEU A 46 -10.85 10.57 9.41
N ASP A 47 -9.97 10.66 10.39
CA ASP A 47 -8.52 10.64 10.16
C ASP A 47 -7.94 9.34 10.72
N ILE A 48 -7.89 8.32 9.86
CA ILE A 48 -7.39 6.99 10.23
C ILE A 48 -5.88 6.98 10.10
N THR A 49 -5.21 6.71 11.21
CA THR A 49 -3.76 6.46 11.22
C THR A 49 -3.47 5.00 10.89
N VAL A 50 -2.48 4.73 10.06
CA VAL A 50 -1.97 3.38 9.84
C VAL A 50 -1.21 2.94 11.08
N ARG A 51 -1.66 1.86 11.72
CA ARG A 51 -1.09 1.32 12.95
C ARG A 51 -0.26 0.08 12.64
N ARG A 52 1.01 0.14 12.98
CA ARG A 52 1.91 -1.01 12.93
C ARG A 52 1.51 -2.01 14.01
N LYS A 53 1.56 -3.29 13.70
CA LYS A 53 1.18 -4.37 14.60
C LYS A 53 2.27 -5.44 14.76
N CYS A 54 3.25 -5.47 13.86
CA CYS A 54 4.39 -6.35 14.01
C CYS A 54 5.26 -5.89 15.19
N VAL A 55 5.36 -6.72 16.21
CA VAL A 55 6.13 -6.40 17.44
C VAL A 55 7.59 -6.10 17.11
N ARG A 56 8.22 -6.90 16.26
CA ARG A 56 9.63 -6.73 15.88
C ARG A 56 9.92 -5.43 15.15
N ALA A 57 9.04 -5.06 14.20
CA ALA A 57 9.19 -3.79 13.50
C ALA A 57 8.90 -2.60 14.41
N ALA A 58 7.92 -2.72 15.30
CA ALA A 58 7.60 -1.71 16.29
C ALA A 58 8.74 -1.53 17.32
N GLU A 59 9.35 -2.62 17.79
CA GLU A 59 10.51 -2.58 18.70
C GLU A 59 11.67 -1.85 18.05
N ARG A 60 12.09 -2.24 16.84
CA ARG A 60 13.18 -1.56 16.12
C ARG A 60 12.93 -0.08 15.90
N LEU A 61 11.70 0.30 15.54
CA LEU A 61 11.34 1.70 15.36
C LEU A 61 11.34 2.48 16.68
N ASN A 62 10.88 1.87 17.78
CA ASN A 62 10.92 2.47 19.10
C ASN A 62 12.37 2.65 19.60
N GLU A 63 13.26 1.75 19.22
CA GLU A 63 14.69 1.81 19.49
C GLU A 63 15.44 2.77 18.55
N GLY A 64 14.70 3.38 17.58
CA GLY A 64 15.25 4.30 16.59
C GLY A 64 16.07 3.61 15.50
N GLU A 65 15.97 2.29 15.39
CA GLU A 65 16.62 1.55 14.33
C GLU A 65 15.96 1.80 12.97
N PRO A 66 16.75 1.95 11.91
CA PRO A 66 16.22 2.13 10.56
C PRO A 66 15.54 0.87 10.05
N VAL A 67 14.57 1.05 9.16
CA VAL A 67 13.75 -0.03 8.60
C VAL A 67 13.85 -0.02 7.07
N THR A 68 13.98 -1.20 6.49
CA THR A 68 13.86 -1.36 5.03
C THR A 68 12.41 -1.17 4.60
N VAL A 69 12.18 -0.23 3.69
CA VAL A 69 10.85 0.05 3.14
C VAL A 69 10.76 -0.40 1.69
N ILE A 70 9.67 -1.07 1.38
CA ILE A 70 9.34 -1.54 0.03
C ILE A 70 8.11 -0.77 -0.42
N VAL A 71 8.20 -0.12 -1.58
CA VAL A 71 7.12 0.69 -2.14
C VAL A 71 6.70 0.16 -3.49
N ASP A 72 5.40 0.15 -3.71
CA ASP A 72 4.80 -0.13 -5.02
C ASP A 72 3.38 0.42 -5.08
N SER A 73 2.77 0.40 -6.27
CA SER A 73 1.41 0.88 -6.48
C SER A 73 0.55 -0.17 -7.19
N THR A 74 -0.76 -0.05 -7.01
CA THR A 74 -1.72 -0.91 -7.71
C THR A 74 -3.02 -0.17 -7.98
N GLY A 75 -3.65 -0.49 -9.11
CA GLY A 75 -4.98 0.02 -9.44
C GLY A 75 -6.07 -0.68 -8.62
N LEU A 76 -7.01 0.11 -8.10
CA LEU A 76 -8.27 -0.33 -7.50
C LEU A 76 -9.45 0.32 -8.21
N ARG A 77 -10.48 -0.44 -8.51
CA ARG A 77 -11.75 0.10 -9.02
C ARG A 77 -12.52 0.77 -7.89
N PHE A 78 -13.39 1.72 -8.19
CA PHE A 78 -14.29 2.31 -7.19
C PHE A 78 -15.75 2.43 -7.66
N SER A 79 -16.07 1.90 -8.84
CA SER A 79 -17.43 1.85 -9.36
C SER A 79 -17.59 0.71 -10.35
N HIS A 80 -18.78 0.14 -10.41
CA HIS A 80 -19.18 -0.82 -11.44
C HIS A 80 -19.92 -0.16 -12.61
N ALA A 81 -20.04 1.17 -12.62
CA ALA A 81 -20.80 1.91 -13.63
C ALA A 81 -20.30 1.63 -15.06
N GLY A 82 -18.97 1.51 -15.23
CA GLY A 82 -18.37 1.17 -16.52
C GLY A 82 -18.81 -0.19 -17.04
N ALA A 83 -18.71 -1.23 -16.22
CA ALA A 83 -19.11 -2.59 -16.60
C ALA A 83 -20.61 -2.72 -16.92
N TRP A 84 -21.46 -2.02 -16.14
CA TRP A 84 -22.89 -1.96 -16.40
C TRP A 84 -23.20 -1.22 -17.72
N TYR A 85 -22.53 -0.10 -17.96
CA TYR A 85 -22.68 0.69 -19.18
C TYR A 85 -22.27 -0.12 -20.42
N GLU A 86 -21.11 -0.78 -20.36
CA GLU A 86 -20.62 -1.66 -21.43
C GLU A 86 -21.59 -2.80 -21.71
N LYS A 87 -22.11 -3.45 -20.67
CA LYS A 87 -23.08 -4.54 -20.79
C LYS A 87 -24.40 -4.07 -21.38
N LYS A 88 -24.87 -2.86 -21.02
CA LYS A 88 -26.17 -2.33 -21.45
C LYS A 88 -26.13 -1.73 -22.83
N TYR A 89 -25.04 -1.04 -23.21
CA TYR A 89 -24.98 -0.26 -24.44
C TYR A 89 -23.99 -0.79 -25.48
N GLY A 90 -23.22 -1.83 -25.15
CA GLY A 90 -22.20 -2.40 -26.03
C GLY A 90 -21.01 -1.46 -26.34
N LYS A 91 -20.91 -0.35 -25.62
CA LYS A 91 -19.86 0.67 -25.82
C LYS A 91 -18.93 0.68 -24.62
N LYS A 92 -17.62 0.78 -24.86
CA LYS A 92 -16.66 0.97 -23.76
C LYS A 92 -16.98 2.28 -23.03
N ALA A 93 -16.98 2.24 -21.70
CA ALA A 93 -17.08 3.45 -20.91
C ALA A 93 -15.84 4.32 -21.17
N GLU A 94 -16.04 5.60 -21.46
CA GLU A 94 -14.95 6.55 -21.73
C GLU A 94 -13.96 6.67 -20.55
N ARG A 95 -14.42 6.38 -19.34
CA ARG A 95 -13.59 6.38 -18.12
C ARG A 95 -13.93 5.20 -17.23
N THR A 96 -13.01 4.27 -17.09
CA THR A 96 -13.09 3.29 -16.01
C THR A 96 -12.68 4.00 -14.71
N PRO A 97 -13.55 4.00 -13.69
CA PRO A 97 -13.26 4.69 -12.45
C PRO A 97 -12.25 3.90 -11.64
N TRP A 98 -10.98 4.22 -11.85
CA TRP A 98 -9.84 3.65 -11.14
C TRP A 98 -9.23 4.68 -10.19
N ARG A 99 -8.64 4.17 -9.13
CA ARG A 99 -7.73 4.89 -8.23
C ARG A 99 -6.42 4.13 -8.15
N MET A 100 -5.34 4.85 -7.89
CA MET A 100 -4.06 4.24 -7.55
C MET A 100 -3.95 4.12 -6.04
N MET A 101 -3.59 2.93 -5.55
CA MET A 101 -3.19 2.69 -4.18
C MET A 101 -1.67 2.60 -4.15
N HIS A 102 -1.03 3.61 -3.60
CA HIS A 102 0.40 3.60 -3.30
C HIS A 102 0.59 3.06 -1.89
N LEU A 103 1.51 2.13 -1.70
CA LEU A 103 1.71 1.41 -0.45
C LEU A 103 3.19 1.32 -0.12
N ALA A 104 3.53 1.67 1.12
CA ALA A 104 4.84 1.43 1.71
C ALA A 104 4.71 0.38 2.81
N MET A 105 5.55 -0.65 2.76
CA MET A 105 5.58 -1.71 3.76
C MET A 105 7.01 -2.01 4.20
N ASP A 106 7.16 -2.59 5.38
CA ASP A 106 8.45 -3.09 5.84
C ASP A 106 8.78 -4.49 5.30
N ALA A 107 9.98 -4.96 5.58
CA ALA A 107 10.41 -6.29 5.15
C ALA A 107 9.68 -7.43 5.90
N GLU A 108 9.03 -7.18 7.01
CA GLU A 108 8.23 -8.15 7.76
C GLU A 108 6.79 -8.25 7.26
N GLY A 109 6.33 -7.29 6.45
CA GLY A 109 5.01 -7.31 5.81
C GLY A 109 4.01 -6.34 6.42
N ASP A 110 4.39 -5.53 7.42
CA ASP A 110 3.51 -4.48 7.94
C ASP A 110 3.45 -3.30 6.98
N VAL A 111 2.24 -2.83 6.71
CA VAL A 111 1.99 -1.62 5.95
C VAL A 111 2.30 -0.42 6.84
N LEU A 112 3.21 0.43 6.39
CA LEU A 112 3.67 1.61 7.11
C LEU A 112 2.90 2.86 6.71
N ALA A 113 2.61 2.98 5.41
CA ALA A 113 1.86 4.09 4.84
C ALA A 113 1.06 3.64 3.62
N VAL A 114 -0.03 4.33 3.35
CA VAL A 114 -0.86 4.11 2.16
C VAL A 114 -1.53 5.41 1.75
N GLU A 115 -1.54 5.67 0.45
CA GLU A 115 -2.26 6.78 -0.15
C GLU A 115 -3.09 6.32 -1.34
N ILE A 116 -4.27 6.92 -1.48
CA ILE A 116 -5.16 6.71 -2.61
C ILE A 116 -5.17 7.97 -3.46
N THR A 117 -4.81 7.83 -4.73
CA THR A 117 -4.72 8.96 -5.66
C THR A 117 -5.52 8.70 -6.94
N ASP A 118 -5.65 9.73 -7.74
CA ASP A 118 -6.14 9.60 -9.11
C ASP A 118 -5.12 8.87 -10.00
N THR A 119 -5.59 8.27 -11.09
CA THR A 119 -4.73 7.56 -12.07
C THR A 119 -3.72 8.47 -12.79
N GLY A 120 -3.90 9.78 -12.71
CA GLY A 120 -2.95 10.75 -13.25
C GLY A 120 -1.73 11.00 -12.34
N THR A 121 -1.78 10.54 -11.09
CA THR A 121 -0.64 10.63 -10.17
C THR A 121 0.35 9.52 -10.48
N GLY A 122 1.52 9.90 -10.98
CA GLY A 122 2.59 8.94 -11.27
C GLY A 122 3.18 8.34 -9.99
N ASP A 123 3.81 7.18 -10.12
CA ASP A 123 4.42 6.44 -9.00
C ASP A 123 5.43 7.28 -8.23
N SER A 124 6.22 8.07 -8.94
CA SER A 124 7.19 8.97 -8.33
C SER A 124 6.55 10.01 -7.39
N SER A 125 5.41 10.59 -7.79
CA SER A 125 4.65 11.53 -6.94
C SER A 125 3.95 10.79 -5.80
N GLY A 126 3.52 9.54 -6.03
CA GLY A 126 2.98 8.68 -4.98
C GLY A 126 4.01 8.41 -3.86
N LEU A 127 5.28 8.22 -4.24
CA LEU A 127 6.37 8.06 -3.27
C LEU A 127 6.55 9.29 -2.38
N ASP A 128 6.45 10.50 -2.94
CA ASP A 128 6.56 11.76 -2.17
C ASP A 128 5.46 11.89 -1.10
N LEU A 129 4.29 11.30 -1.35
CA LEU A 129 3.20 11.26 -0.37
C LEU A 129 3.43 10.22 0.74
N LEU A 130 4.14 9.14 0.44
CA LEU A 130 4.39 8.05 1.39
C LEU A 130 5.59 8.33 2.31
N LEU A 131 6.69 8.87 1.79
CA LEU A 131 7.95 9.04 2.53
C LEU A 131 7.79 9.78 3.87
N PRO A 132 7.01 10.88 3.98
CA PRO A 132 6.84 11.58 5.25
C PRO A 132 6.16 10.74 6.34
N GLN A 133 5.46 9.66 5.97
CA GLN A 133 4.67 8.84 6.87
C GLN A 133 5.43 7.61 7.40
N VAL A 134 6.52 7.20 6.74
CA VAL A 134 7.20 5.93 7.07
C VAL A 134 8.23 6.07 8.19
N GLY A 135 8.63 7.29 8.55
CA GLY A 135 9.62 7.54 9.59
C GLY A 135 11.06 7.26 9.14
N LYS A 136 11.94 6.91 10.07
CA LYS A 136 13.34 6.64 9.78
C LYS A 136 13.50 5.33 9.01
N ILE A 137 14.22 5.39 7.90
CA ILE A 137 14.49 4.24 7.03
C ILE A 137 15.98 4.14 6.70
N ASP A 138 16.47 2.93 6.42
CA ASP A 138 17.84 2.66 5.98
C ASP A 138 17.93 2.32 4.49
N ARG A 139 16.83 1.78 3.96
CA ARG A 139 16.78 1.30 2.59
C ARG A 139 15.38 1.49 2.00
N LEU A 140 15.33 1.99 0.79
CA LEU A 140 14.11 2.12 0.00
C LEU A 140 14.19 1.20 -1.22
N ILE A 141 13.26 0.25 -1.33
CA ILE A 141 13.16 -0.66 -2.47
C ILE A 141 11.90 -0.30 -3.27
N ALA A 142 12.05 0.00 -4.54
CA ALA A 142 10.94 0.26 -5.46
C ALA A 142 11.31 -0.17 -6.89
N ASP A 143 10.32 -0.19 -7.78
CA ASP A 143 10.59 -0.53 -9.18
C ASP A 143 11.15 0.66 -9.98
N THR A 144 11.49 0.41 -11.25
CA THR A 144 12.05 1.41 -12.16
C THR A 144 11.13 2.62 -12.40
N ALA A 145 9.79 2.47 -12.22
CA ALA A 145 8.85 3.58 -12.38
C ALA A 145 9.05 4.70 -11.33
N TYR A 146 9.65 4.35 -10.20
CA TYR A 146 10.00 5.28 -9.12
C TYR A 146 11.35 5.95 -9.32
N TYR A 147 12.11 5.54 -10.35
CA TYR A 147 13.49 5.99 -10.52
C TYR A 147 13.59 7.48 -10.88
N GLN A 148 14.30 8.24 -10.06
CA GLN A 148 14.71 9.62 -10.32
C GLN A 148 16.11 9.84 -9.78
N ILE A 149 17.03 10.38 -10.63
CA ILE A 149 18.44 10.56 -10.26
C ILE A 149 18.55 11.46 -9.03
N GLU A 150 17.95 12.65 -9.09
CA GLU A 150 18.06 13.66 -8.03
C GLU A 150 17.50 13.16 -6.69
N ARG A 151 16.37 12.45 -6.71
CA ARG A 151 15.79 11.87 -5.50
C ARG A 151 16.68 10.77 -4.92
N ASN A 152 17.23 9.92 -5.76
CA ASN A 152 18.12 8.86 -5.30
C ASN A 152 19.40 9.43 -4.64
N GLU A 153 19.95 10.51 -5.19
CA GLU A 153 21.09 11.21 -4.57
C GLU A 153 20.70 11.86 -3.24
N GLN A 154 19.52 12.47 -3.15
CA GLN A 154 19.01 13.07 -1.92
C GLN A 154 18.78 12.01 -0.84
N LEU A 155 18.21 10.86 -1.19
CA LEU A 155 18.03 9.72 -0.27
C LEU A 155 19.38 9.23 0.23
N LEU A 156 20.34 9.03 -0.65
CA LEU A 156 21.68 8.59 -0.28
C LEU A 156 22.38 9.59 0.63
N ALA A 157 22.27 10.88 0.35
CA ALA A 157 22.82 11.96 1.19
C ALA A 157 22.19 11.98 2.59
N SER A 158 20.93 11.54 2.73
CA SER A 158 20.24 11.40 4.01
C SER A 158 20.54 10.07 4.74
N GLY A 159 21.40 9.23 4.18
CA GLY A 159 21.76 7.93 4.75
C GLY A 159 20.83 6.78 4.35
N VAL A 160 19.92 7.00 3.41
CA VAL A 160 18.99 5.98 2.90
C VAL A 160 19.51 5.41 1.59
N VAL A 161 19.71 4.10 1.51
CA VAL A 161 20.14 3.42 0.28
C VAL A 161 18.95 3.21 -0.65
N PRO A 162 18.86 3.94 -1.81
CA PRO A 162 17.80 3.72 -2.77
C PRO A 162 18.12 2.52 -3.65
N VAL A 163 17.37 1.44 -3.48
CA VAL A 163 17.47 0.20 -4.27
C VAL A 163 16.38 0.22 -5.34
N ILE A 164 16.54 1.13 -6.28
CA ILE A 164 15.62 1.35 -7.40
C ILE A 164 16.43 1.18 -8.68
N PRO A 165 16.16 0.18 -9.51
CA PRO A 165 16.95 -0.04 -10.73
C PRO A 165 16.69 1.08 -11.73
N PRO A 166 17.75 1.60 -12.40
CA PRO A 166 17.61 2.52 -13.49
C PRO A 166 16.90 1.87 -14.69
N LYS A 167 16.45 2.67 -15.64
CA LYS A 167 15.88 2.16 -16.90
C LYS A 167 16.93 1.34 -17.67
N ALA A 168 16.46 0.41 -18.50
CA ALA A 168 17.33 -0.51 -19.24
C ALA A 168 18.26 0.24 -20.23
N ASP A 169 17.84 1.40 -20.71
CA ASP A 169 18.57 2.27 -21.63
C ASP A 169 19.43 3.33 -20.92
N ALA A 170 19.53 3.27 -19.59
CA ALA A 170 20.28 4.25 -18.82
C ALA A 170 21.79 4.21 -19.16
N VAL A 171 22.36 5.40 -19.27
CA VAL A 171 23.78 5.60 -19.57
C VAL A 171 24.45 6.26 -18.37
N ASP A 172 25.62 5.75 -18.01
CA ASP A 172 26.46 6.33 -16.97
C ASP A 172 27.34 7.47 -17.52
N ASP A 173 27.60 8.46 -16.68
CA ASP A 173 28.61 9.49 -16.97
C ASP A 173 29.92 9.11 -16.25
N ALA A 174 30.93 8.75 -17.03
CA ALA A 174 32.24 8.35 -16.49
C ALA A 174 32.93 9.45 -15.68
N LYS A 175 32.58 10.74 -15.90
CA LYS A 175 33.14 11.89 -15.19
C LYS A 175 32.48 12.16 -13.84
N GLN A 176 31.27 11.67 -13.65
CA GLN A 176 30.52 11.78 -12.42
C GLN A 176 30.46 10.41 -11.75
N ASN A 177 30.57 10.37 -10.45
CA ASN A 177 30.50 9.13 -9.67
C ASN A 177 29.26 9.12 -8.78
N ARG A 178 28.11 9.54 -9.37
CA ARG A 178 26.81 9.52 -8.70
C ARG A 178 26.36 8.10 -8.44
N TRP A 179 25.42 7.93 -7.55
CA TRP A 179 24.76 6.64 -7.31
C TRP A 179 24.21 6.03 -8.61
N HIS A 180 23.60 6.87 -9.45
CA HIS A 180 23.16 6.48 -10.78
C HIS A 180 24.26 5.80 -11.60
N ASP A 181 25.40 6.45 -11.72
CA ASP A 181 26.50 5.97 -12.55
C ASP A 181 27.10 4.67 -12.01
N GLN A 182 27.16 4.55 -10.68
CA GLN A 182 27.61 3.32 -10.00
C GLN A 182 26.65 2.15 -10.25
N LEU A 183 25.32 2.39 -10.17
CA LEU A 183 24.32 1.34 -10.42
C LEU A 183 24.32 0.90 -11.88
N VAL A 184 24.38 1.84 -12.83
CA VAL A 184 24.41 1.52 -14.26
C VAL A 184 25.63 0.68 -14.59
N ARG A 185 26.82 1.07 -14.13
CA ARG A 185 28.07 0.29 -14.31
C ARG A 185 27.96 -1.09 -13.68
N TYR A 186 27.48 -1.16 -12.44
CA TYR A 186 27.31 -2.43 -11.74
C TYR A 186 26.36 -3.38 -12.47
N LEU A 187 25.23 -2.88 -12.98
CA LEU A 187 24.27 -3.68 -13.76
C LEU A 187 24.85 -4.17 -15.09
N LYS A 188 25.62 -3.31 -15.78
CA LYS A 188 26.29 -3.69 -17.03
C LYS A 188 27.35 -4.78 -16.81
N GLU A 189 28.14 -4.68 -15.72
CA GLU A 189 29.26 -5.59 -15.46
C GLU A 189 28.82 -6.91 -14.80
N LYS A 190 27.91 -6.86 -13.85
CA LYS A 190 27.53 -8.01 -12.99
C LYS A 190 26.15 -8.57 -13.27
N GLY A 191 25.32 -7.81 -13.97
CA GLY A 191 23.96 -8.20 -14.34
C GLY A 191 22.93 -8.07 -13.22
N GLN A 192 21.66 -8.27 -13.59
CA GLN A 192 20.49 -8.07 -12.74
C GLN A 192 20.48 -9.02 -11.52
N TYR A 193 20.90 -10.26 -11.68
CA TYR A 193 20.92 -11.23 -10.58
C TYR A 193 21.90 -10.83 -9.46
N ALA A 194 23.08 -10.34 -9.84
CA ALA A 194 24.05 -9.85 -8.87
C ALA A 194 23.52 -8.60 -8.13
N PHE A 195 22.82 -7.70 -8.83
CA PHE A 195 22.15 -6.55 -8.23
C PHE A 195 21.10 -6.99 -7.20
N GLN A 196 20.23 -7.95 -7.56
CA GLN A 196 19.21 -8.47 -6.65
C GLN A 196 19.82 -9.02 -5.35
N ASN A 197 20.89 -9.81 -5.47
CA ASN A 197 21.57 -10.40 -4.32
C ASN A 197 22.29 -9.35 -3.46
N LYS A 198 23.04 -8.44 -4.11
CA LYS A 198 23.83 -7.43 -3.38
C LYS A 198 22.98 -6.47 -2.59
N TYR A 199 21.89 -5.97 -3.21
CA TYR A 199 21.06 -4.92 -2.64
C TYR A 199 19.76 -5.43 -1.99
N GLY A 200 19.48 -6.73 -2.05
CA GLY A 200 18.26 -7.31 -1.50
C GLY A 200 16.99 -6.95 -2.29
N TYR A 201 17.13 -6.61 -3.58
CA TYR A 201 16.01 -6.20 -4.42
C TYR A 201 14.90 -7.25 -4.54
N GLY A 202 15.23 -8.53 -4.37
CA GLY A 202 14.25 -9.63 -4.34
C GLY A 202 13.14 -9.47 -3.30
N LEU A 203 13.34 -8.66 -2.25
CA LEU A 203 12.30 -8.32 -1.28
C LEU A 203 11.11 -7.59 -1.91
N ARG A 204 11.28 -6.97 -3.10
CA ARG A 204 10.19 -6.31 -3.82
C ARG A 204 9.01 -7.25 -4.11
N ALA A 205 9.26 -8.54 -4.34
CA ALA A 205 8.20 -9.53 -4.53
C ALA A 205 7.19 -9.59 -3.35
N ARG A 206 7.57 -9.14 -2.16
CA ARG A 206 6.68 -9.12 -0.99
C ARG A 206 5.54 -8.13 -1.13
N VAL A 207 5.77 -6.96 -1.74
CA VAL A 207 4.69 -5.98 -1.94
C VAL A 207 3.69 -6.46 -3.00
N GLU A 208 4.16 -7.17 -4.03
CA GLU A 208 3.29 -7.80 -5.02
C GLU A 208 2.41 -8.87 -4.37
N ALA A 209 3.00 -9.71 -3.51
CA ALA A 209 2.26 -10.68 -2.73
C ALA A 209 1.23 -10.01 -1.79
N GLN A 210 1.57 -8.86 -1.22
CA GLN A 210 0.67 -8.09 -0.38
C GLN A 210 -0.51 -7.51 -1.17
N PHE A 211 -0.29 -6.98 -2.37
CA PHE A 211 -1.38 -6.56 -3.25
C PHE A 211 -2.28 -7.72 -3.66
N SER A 212 -1.71 -8.87 -3.99
CA SER A 212 -2.47 -10.08 -4.26
C SER A 212 -3.34 -10.48 -3.06
N ARG A 213 -2.80 -10.43 -1.85
CA ARG A 213 -3.52 -10.69 -0.61
C ARG A 213 -4.66 -9.69 -0.38
N ILE A 214 -4.41 -8.39 -0.55
CA ILE A 214 -5.43 -7.35 -0.46
C ILE A 214 -6.57 -7.63 -1.45
N LYS A 215 -6.25 -7.80 -2.72
CA LYS A 215 -7.26 -8.01 -3.78
C LYS A 215 -8.07 -9.28 -3.57
N ARG A 216 -7.44 -10.36 -3.13
CA ARG A 216 -8.10 -11.65 -2.91
C ARG A 216 -8.94 -11.68 -1.64
N CYS A 217 -8.41 -11.17 -0.52
CA CYS A 217 -9.04 -11.34 0.80
C CYS A 217 -9.95 -10.18 1.17
N ILE A 218 -9.63 -8.95 0.75
CA ILE A 218 -10.39 -7.75 1.05
C ILE A 218 -11.19 -7.28 -0.19
N GLY A 219 -10.57 -7.34 -1.36
CA GLY A 219 -11.16 -7.03 -2.66
C GLY A 219 -10.40 -5.97 -3.44
N ASP A 220 -10.65 -5.96 -4.74
CA ASP A 220 -10.01 -5.11 -5.75
C ASP A 220 -10.78 -3.81 -6.04
N THR A 221 -11.86 -3.56 -5.31
CA THR A 221 -12.77 -2.43 -5.53
C THR A 221 -12.94 -1.65 -4.23
N LEU A 222 -12.75 -0.33 -4.30
CA LEU A 222 -13.10 0.58 -3.21
C LEU A 222 -14.63 0.69 -3.11
N LEU A 223 -15.15 0.66 -1.90
CA LEU A 223 -16.59 0.70 -1.62
C LEU A 223 -17.10 2.14 -1.54
N THR A 224 -16.23 3.08 -1.20
CA THR A 224 -16.56 4.51 -1.09
C THR A 224 -16.34 5.23 -2.42
N ARG A 225 -16.98 6.41 -2.59
CA ARG A 225 -16.95 7.16 -3.85
C ARG A 225 -16.19 8.49 -3.75
N ARG A 226 -16.19 9.13 -2.58
CA ARG A 226 -15.49 10.41 -2.34
C ARG A 226 -14.02 10.14 -2.09
N ILE A 227 -13.11 10.94 -2.65
CA ILE A 227 -11.66 10.75 -2.48
C ILE A 227 -11.26 10.76 -0.99
N ALA A 228 -11.83 11.63 -0.19
CA ALA A 228 -11.57 11.67 1.25
C ALA A 228 -11.91 10.34 1.94
N SER A 229 -13.08 9.74 1.63
CA SER A 229 -13.45 8.42 2.15
C SER A 229 -12.57 7.31 1.58
N GLN A 230 -12.14 7.42 0.33
CA GLN A 230 -11.27 6.44 -0.31
C GLN A 230 -9.88 6.40 0.31
N THR A 231 -9.33 7.57 0.68
CA THR A 231 -8.07 7.66 1.44
C THR A 231 -8.21 6.94 2.78
N GLN A 232 -9.29 7.21 3.51
CA GLN A 232 -9.55 6.52 4.79
C GLN A 232 -9.80 5.01 4.60
N GLU A 233 -10.43 4.62 3.49
CA GLU A 233 -10.63 3.22 3.13
C GLU A 233 -9.28 2.51 2.87
N GLY A 234 -8.35 3.15 2.18
CA GLY A 234 -6.99 2.66 2.00
C GLY A 234 -6.28 2.43 3.34
N ARG A 235 -6.37 3.39 4.26
CA ARG A 235 -5.81 3.28 5.62
C ARG A 235 -6.50 2.20 6.46
N ALA A 236 -7.81 2.01 6.29
CA ALA A 236 -8.53 0.91 6.92
C ALA A 236 -8.07 -0.46 6.38
N ILE A 237 -7.84 -0.59 5.06
CA ILE A 237 -7.26 -1.79 4.44
C ILE A 237 -5.88 -2.08 5.02
N ALA A 238 -5.00 -1.09 5.12
CA ALA A 238 -3.69 -1.23 5.73
C ALA A 238 -3.77 -1.75 7.16
N ASN A 239 -4.65 -1.17 7.97
CA ASN A 239 -4.86 -1.61 9.35
C ASN A 239 -5.44 -3.03 9.46
N LEU A 240 -6.29 -3.47 8.52
CA LEU A 240 -6.76 -4.86 8.45
C LEU A 240 -5.61 -5.82 8.19
N ILE A 241 -4.75 -5.50 7.23
CA ILE A 241 -3.58 -6.31 6.90
C ILE A 241 -2.64 -6.42 8.10
N ASN A 242 -2.31 -5.29 8.73
CA ASN A 242 -1.44 -5.26 9.91
C ASN A 242 -2.05 -6.05 11.08
N GLN A 243 -3.37 -5.96 11.27
CA GLN A 243 -4.06 -6.76 12.29
C GLN A 243 -3.97 -8.27 11.97
N TRP A 244 -4.11 -8.68 10.72
CA TRP A 244 -3.95 -10.08 10.32
C TRP A 244 -2.51 -10.58 10.47
N ASN A 245 -1.51 -9.73 10.24
CA ASN A 245 -0.11 -10.05 10.52
C ASN A 245 0.11 -10.30 12.02
N ALA A 246 -0.56 -9.52 12.89
CA ALA A 246 -0.47 -9.67 14.33
C ALA A 246 -1.15 -10.93 14.89
N PHE A 247 -2.09 -11.55 14.16
CA PHE A 247 -2.66 -12.85 14.59
C PHE A 247 -1.66 -14.01 14.56
N GLY A 248 -0.48 -13.77 14.00
CA GLY A 248 0.58 -14.75 13.88
C GLY A 248 0.42 -15.66 12.66
N GLN A 249 1.49 -16.31 12.31
CA GLN A 249 1.50 -17.33 11.26
C GLN A 249 1.18 -18.70 11.88
N ALA A 250 0.36 -19.49 11.19
CA ALA A 250 0.12 -20.87 11.59
C ALA A 250 1.47 -21.63 11.67
N ARG A 251 1.79 -22.19 12.84
CA ARG A 251 2.95 -23.06 12.99
C ARG A 251 2.55 -24.46 12.54
N CYS A 252 3.04 -24.87 11.38
CA CYS A 252 2.91 -26.26 10.95
C CYS A 252 3.86 -27.12 11.80
N VAL A 253 3.32 -27.94 12.68
CA VAL A 253 4.07 -28.96 13.40
C VAL A 253 3.94 -30.25 12.63
N LYS A 254 5.07 -30.77 12.13
CA LYS A 254 5.10 -32.11 11.53
C LYS A 254 4.80 -33.10 12.65
N LYS A 255 3.66 -33.81 12.59
CA LYS A 255 3.44 -34.97 13.46
C LYS A 255 4.50 -36.01 13.08
N ALA A 256 5.32 -36.39 14.04
CA ALA A 256 6.21 -37.52 13.93
C ALA A 256 5.42 -38.82 13.75
#